data_ec11522eb0959aec75ed6022fecbbfe0
#
_entry.id   ec11522eb0959aec75ed6022fecbbfe0
#
_cell.length_a   1.000
_cell.length_b   1.000
_cell.length_c   1.000
_cell.angle_alpha   90.00
_cell.angle_beta   90.00
_cell.angle_gamma   90.00
#
_symmetry.space_group_name_H-M   'P 1'
#
loop_
_entity.id
_entity.type
_entity.pdbx_description
1 polymer ?
#
loop_
_entity_poly.entity_id
_entity_poly.type
_entity_poly.pdbx_seq_one_letter_code
_entity_poly.pdbx_strand_id
1 'polypeptide(L)'
;MIGLRSRLGPMLLLTTALVLGQAGSAPPLARPAGESTACNLGSLPSDIQSHLKGDFGSWKVQEAETLSEHARKTWAGKKPSACPGIAVGLFQNAKAPSYAVLLVPVDHPDAGYRFLVFSRKTGQSSYEATVVEQSDDHGASNYFIRKAPISRFFNEESKRKFQVQATDVILMVDSAEQEYEADIYFWSNGHFQHQPVDE
;
A
#
# COMPACT_ATOMS: atom_id res chain seq x y z
N MET A 1 -6.24 56.18 -76.41
CA MET A 1 -7.48 55.63 -77.02
C MET A 1 -8.10 54.72 -75.98
N ILE A 2 -9.20 55.22 -75.44
CA ILE A 2 -10.50 54.58 -75.41
C ILE A 2 -10.47 53.20 -74.67
N GLY A 3 -11.07 52.96 -73.53
CA GLY A 3 -12.43 53.28 -73.23
C GLY A 3 -12.82 52.81 -71.83
N LEU A 4 -13.59 53.61 -71.28
CA LEU A 4 -14.39 53.59 -70.11
C LEU A 4 -15.44 52.44 -70.15
N ARG A 5 -15.59 51.65 -69.15
CA ARG A 5 -16.92 51.07 -68.77
C ARG A 5 -17.03 50.73 -67.28
N SER A 6 -17.83 51.56 -66.66
CA SER A 6 -18.55 51.43 -65.40
C SER A 6 -19.39 50.16 -65.36
N ARG A 7 -19.35 49.40 -64.25
CA ARG A 7 -20.49 48.59 -63.80
C ARG A 7 -20.60 48.62 -62.31
N LEU A 8 -21.65 49.22 -61.86
CA LEU A 8 -22.24 49.10 -60.54
C LEU A 8 -22.62 47.62 -60.29
N GLY A 9 -22.35 47.09 -59.22
CA GLY A 9 -22.83 45.79 -58.69
C GLY A 9 -23.19 45.89 -57.21
N PRO A 10 -24.13 45.16 -56.69
CA PRO A 10 -24.97 45.57 -55.60
C PRO A 10 -24.38 45.34 -54.20
N MET A 11 -24.83 46.22 -53.35
CA MET A 11 -24.63 46.27 -51.91
C MET A 11 -25.14 44.99 -51.26
N LEU A 12 -24.25 44.16 -50.71
CA LEU A 12 -24.60 42.96 -49.92
C LEU A 12 -24.60 43.37 -48.42
N LEU A 13 -25.80 43.44 -47.86
CA LEU A 13 -26.01 43.64 -46.43
C LEU A 13 -25.47 42.40 -45.67
N LEU A 14 -24.37 42.55 -44.97
CA LEU A 14 -23.88 41.56 -44.00
C LEU A 14 -24.63 41.72 -42.70
N THR A 15 -25.57 40.84 -42.41
CA THR A 15 -26.18 40.65 -41.11
C THR A 15 -25.17 39.91 -40.21
N THR A 16 -24.58 40.65 -39.27
CA THR A 16 -23.78 40.09 -38.18
C THR A 16 -24.70 39.40 -37.18
N ALA A 17 -24.74 38.07 -37.24
CA ALA A 17 -25.35 37.26 -36.21
C ALA A 17 -24.44 37.24 -34.97
N LEU A 18 -24.91 37.87 -33.90
CA LEU A 18 -24.30 37.85 -32.57
C LEU A 18 -24.51 36.45 -31.99
N VAL A 19 -23.50 35.57 -32.09
CA VAL A 19 -23.52 34.28 -31.41
C VAL A 19 -23.14 34.54 -29.94
N LEU A 20 -24.15 34.59 -29.08
CA LEU A 20 -23.97 34.50 -27.63
C LEU A 20 -23.37 33.14 -27.29
N GLY A 21 -22.06 33.13 -27.10
CA GLY A 21 -21.33 31.98 -26.57
C GLY A 21 -21.83 31.66 -25.17
N GLN A 22 -22.63 30.56 -25.05
CA GLN A 22 -22.91 29.97 -23.76
C GLN A 22 -21.56 29.46 -23.23
N ALA A 23 -21.08 30.08 -22.14
CA ALA A 23 -20.01 29.54 -21.32
C ALA A 23 -20.49 28.20 -20.75
N GLY A 24 -20.19 27.13 -21.49
CA GLY A 24 -20.36 25.77 -21.02
C GLY A 24 -19.52 25.59 -19.78
N SER A 25 -20.16 25.55 -18.61
CA SER A 25 -19.54 25.09 -17.38
C SER A 25 -18.94 23.71 -17.68
N ALA A 26 -17.61 23.63 -17.70
CA ALA A 26 -16.93 22.34 -17.79
C ALA A 26 -17.47 21.46 -16.64
N PRO A 27 -17.87 20.21 -16.92
CA PRO A 27 -18.28 19.30 -15.88
C PRO A 27 -17.10 19.20 -14.90
N PRO A 28 -17.36 19.19 -13.57
CA PRO A 28 -16.30 18.98 -12.60
C PRO A 28 -15.58 17.68 -13.01
N LEU A 29 -14.27 17.78 -13.20
CA LEU A 29 -13.41 16.61 -13.41
C LEU A 29 -13.79 15.62 -12.32
N ALA A 30 -14.48 14.53 -12.70
CA ALA A 30 -14.74 13.44 -11.81
C ALA A 30 -13.36 13.05 -11.26
N ARG A 31 -13.15 13.26 -9.96
CA ARG A 31 -12.03 12.68 -9.25
C ARG A 31 -12.02 11.21 -9.66
N PRO A 32 -10.91 10.66 -10.14
CA PRO A 32 -10.82 9.23 -10.33
C PRO A 32 -11.25 8.64 -8.98
N ALA A 33 -12.31 7.82 -9.00
CA ALA A 33 -12.76 7.08 -7.84
C ALA A 33 -11.49 6.42 -7.29
N GLY A 34 -11.08 6.82 -6.09
CA GLY A 34 -9.81 6.41 -5.53
C GLY A 34 -9.75 4.89 -5.57
N GLU A 35 -8.76 4.38 -6.24
CA GLU A 35 -8.39 2.98 -6.18
C GLU A 35 -8.00 2.62 -4.75
N SER A 36 -8.99 2.40 -3.91
CA SER A 36 -8.85 1.70 -2.63
C SER A 36 -8.70 0.20 -2.87
N THR A 37 -7.90 -0.19 -3.85
CA THR A 37 -7.66 -1.60 -4.17
C THR A 37 -6.49 -2.20 -3.39
N ALA A 38 -5.71 -1.36 -2.75
CA ALA A 38 -4.46 -1.77 -2.11
C ALA A 38 -4.68 -2.76 -0.94
N CYS A 39 -5.77 -2.63 -0.19
CA CYS A 39 -6.12 -3.51 0.93
C CYS A 39 -7.28 -4.46 0.61
N ASN A 40 -7.43 -4.87 -0.64
CA ASN A 40 -8.47 -5.82 -1.02
C ASN A 40 -8.17 -7.21 -0.42
N LEU A 41 -8.86 -7.55 0.68
CA LEU A 41 -8.76 -8.86 1.33
C LEU A 41 -9.15 -10.01 0.40
N GLY A 42 -9.99 -9.76 -0.62
CA GLY A 42 -10.35 -10.74 -1.63
C GLY A 42 -9.17 -11.22 -2.49
N SER A 43 -8.05 -10.49 -2.50
CA SER A 43 -6.81 -10.91 -3.17
C SER A 43 -5.97 -11.89 -2.35
N LEU A 44 -6.25 -12.05 -1.05
CA LEU A 44 -5.58 -13.03 -0.19
C LEU A 44 -6.13 -14.44 -0.44
N PRO A 45 -5.33 -15.50 -0.21
CA PRO A 45 -5.81 -16.87 -0.20
C PRO A 45 -7.03 -17.06 0.71
N SER A 46 -7.97 -17.91 0.32
CA SER A 46 -9.25 -18.10 1.01
C SER A 46 -9.12 -18.58 2.46
N ASP A 47 -8.11 -19.38 2.76
CA ASP A 47 -7.79 -19.83 4.11
C ASP A 47 -7.30 -18.68 5.00
N ILE A 48 -6.47 -17.78 4.48
CA ILE A 48 -6.08 -16.55 5.20
C ILE A 48 -7.30 -15.68 5.47
N GLN A 49 -8.17 -15.49 4.47
CA GLN A 49 -9.43 -14.74 4.68
C GLN A 49 -10.31 -15.37 5.76
N SER A 50 -10.36 -16.70 5.83
CA SER A 50 -11.11 -17.43 6.86
C SER A 50 -10.52 -17.22 8.25
N HIS A 51 -9.18 -17.29 8.40
CA HIS A 51 -8.49 -16.94 9.64
C HIS A 51 -8.77 -15.51 10.08
N LEU A 52 -8.66 -14.54 9.17
CA LEU A 52 -8.92 -13.13 9.51
C LEU A 52 -10.37 -12.91 9.98
N LYS A 53 -11.34 -13.61 9.38
CA LYS A 53 -12.76 -13.51 9.77
C LYS A 53 -13.07 -14.26 11.06
N GLY A 54 -12.47 -15.41 11.29
CA GLY A 54 -12.73 -16.28 12.43
C GLY A 54 -11.93 -15.87 13.67
N ASP A 55 -10.61 -15.99 13.59
CA ASP A 55 -9.72 -15.82 14.72
C ASP A 55 -9.48 -14.35 15.08
N PHE A 56 -9.62 -13.46 14.08
CA PHE A 56 -9.34 -12.03 14.19
C PHE A 56 -10.55 -11.15 13.81
N GLY A 57 -11.77 -11.61 14.02
CA GLY A 57 -12.99 -10.91 13.57
C GLY A 57 -13.22 -9.52 14.19
N SER A 58 -12.60 -9.21 15.35
CA SER A 58 -12.59 -7.88 15.96
C SER A 58 -11.45 -6.97 15.47
N TRP A 59 -10.64 -7.45 14.53
CA TRP A 59 -9.50 -6.76 13.95
C TRP A 59 -9.72 -6.51 12.47
N LYS A 60 -9.16 -5.43 11.95
CA LYS A 60 -9.12 -5.13 10.50
C LYS A 60 -7.67 -4.88 10.09
N VAL A 61 -7.39 -5.08 8.81
CA VAL A 61 -6.08 -4.74 8.24
C VAL A 61 -5.84 -3.24 8.36
N GLN A 62 -4.61 -2.86 8.69
CA GLN A 62 -4.17 -1.47 8.68
C GLN A 62 -4.31 -0.90 7.27
N GLU A 63 -5.09 0.16 7.13
CA GLU A 63 -5.40 0.85 5.88
C GLU A 63 -4.85 2.28 5.91
N ALA A 64 -4.81 2.94 4.75
CA ALA A 64 -4.31 4.31 4.65
C ALA A 64 -5.11 5.30 5.53
N GLU A 65 -6.41 5.04 5.70
CA GLU A 65 -7.34 5.85 6.48
C GLU A 65 -7.07 5.75 8.00
N THR A 66 -6.49 4.65 8.45
CA THR A 66 -6.14 4.43 9.87
C THR A 66 -4.72 4.90 10.20
N LEU A 67 -3.93 5.25 9.20
CA LEU A 67 -2.63 5.88 9.42
C LEU A 67 -2.77 7.33 9.88
N SER A 68 -1.86 7.76 10.76
CA SER A 68 -1.67 9.18 11.06
C SER A 68 -1.38 9.97 9.76
N GLU A 69 -1.58 11.28 9.78
CA GLU A 69 -1.33 12.10 8.59
C GLU A 69 0.12 11.99 8.12
N HIS A 70 1.07 11.96 9.05
CA HIS A 70 2.49 11.84 8.75
C HIS A 70 2.81 10.47 8.16
N ALA A 71 2.36 9.39 8.80
CA ALA A 71 2.56 8.01 8.32
C ALA A 71 1.97 7.80 6.92
N ARG A 72 0.77 8.34 6.68
CA ARG A 72 0.12 8.26 5.38
C ARG A 72 0.89 8.98 4.28
N LYS A 73 1.44 10.18 4.56
CA LYS A 73 2.30 10.90 3.61
C LYS A 73 3.58 10.13 3.30
N THR A 74 4.21 9.59 4.32
CA THR A 74 5.43 8.77 4.19
C THR A 74 5.19 7.52 3.38
N TRP A 75 4.13 6.76 3.72
CA TRP A 75 3.74 5.57 2.97
C TRP A 75 3.41 5.87 1.51
N ALA A 76 2.61 6.91 1.25
CA ALA A 76 2.24 7.31 -0.11
C ALA A 76 3.46 7.73 -0.95
N GLY A 77 4.44 8.40 -0.34
CA GLY A 77 5.69 8.76 -1.01
C GLY A 77 6.56 7.55 -1.39
N LYS A 78 6.45 6.44 -0.64
CA LYS A 78 7.24 5.23 -0.90
C LYS A 78 6.54 4.23 -1.83
N LYS A 79 5.24 3.97 -1.67
CA LYS A 79 4.46 3.05 -2.52
C LYS A 79 2.94 3.31 -2.45
N PRO A 80 2.42 4.26 -3.19
CA PRO A 80 1.01 4.69 -3.08
C PRO A 80 0.00 3.61 -3.52
N SER A 81 0.42 2.58 -4.26
CA SER A 81 -0.45 1.51 -4.76
C SER A 81 -0.43 0.21 -3.93
N ALA A 82 0.35 0.17 -2.84
CA ALA A 82 0.41 -0.99 -1.96
C ALA A 82 -0.49 -0.79 -0.73
N CYS A 83 -0.97 -1.86 -0.13
CA CYS A 83 -1.65 -1.80 1.16
C CYS A 83 -0.64 -1.55 2.28
N PRO A 84 -0.85 -0.57 3.18
CA PRO A 84 0.08 -0.32 4.27
C PRO A 84 0.13 -1.47 5.29
N GLY A 85 -0.94 -2.25 5.40
CA GLY A 85 -1.04 -3.38 6.31
C GLY A 85 -0.78 -4.75 5.69
N ILE A 86 -0.40 -4.87 4.41
CA ILE A 86 -0.13 -6.16 3.76
C ILE A 86 1.19 -6.12 3.00
N ALA A 87 2.04 -7.12 3.25
CA ALA A 87 3.22 -7.38 2.43
C ALA A 87 3.26 -8.85 2.02
N VAL A 88 3.63 -9.12 0.77
CA VAL A 88 3.74 -10.48 0.23
C VAL A 88 5.17 -10.72 -0.23
N GLY A 89 5.78 -11.79 0.25
CA GLY A 89 7.17 -12.10 -0.05
C GLY A 89 7.57 -13.52 0.33
N LEU A 90 8.83 -13.85 0.11
CA LEU A 90 9.44 -15.12 0.47
C LEU A 90 10.14 -14.98 1.83
N PHE A 91 9.32 -14.76 2.90
CA PHE A 91 9.83 -14.38 4.22
C PHE A 91 10.39 -15.53 5.06
N GLN A 92 9.99 -16.76 4.82
CA GLN A 92 10.50 -17.92 5.54
C GLN A 92 11.48 -18.75 4.73
N ASN A 93 11.19 -18.93 3.45
CA ASN A 93 12.02 -19.71 2.53
C ASN A 93 11.83 -19.22 1.09
N ALA A 94 12.74 -19.58 0.19
CA ALA A 94 12.71 -19.15 -1.20
C ALA A 94 11.67 -19.89 -2.08
N LYS A 95 10.82 -20.76 -1.51
CA LYS A 95 9.97 -21.68 -2.30
C LYS A 95 8.49 -21.32 -2.30
N ALA A 96 7.98 -20.73 -1.22
CA ALA A 96 6.56 -20.44 -1.06
C ALA A 96 6.33 -19.01 -0.54
N PRO A 97 5.38 -18.27 -1.12
CA PRO A 97 5.05 -16.96 -0.62
C PRO A 97 4.45 -17.04 0.78
N SER A 98 4.76 -16.04 1.59
CA SER A 98 4.16 -15.76 2.88
C SER A 98 3.50 -14.39 2.84
N TYR A 99 2.50 -14.17 3.70
CA TYR A 99 1.74 -12.94 3.77
C TYR A 99 1.91 -12.32 5.16
N ALA A 100 2.53 -11.18 5.22
CA ALA A 100 2.62 -10.37 6.43
C ALA A 100 1.39 -9.47 6.50
N VAL A 101 0.73 -9.42 7.66
CA VAL A 101 -0.50 -8.66 7.86
C VAL A 101 -0.41 -7.91 9.18
N LEU A 102 -0.56 -6.58 9.12
CA LEU A 102 -0.69 -5.72 10.28
C LEU A 102 -2.17 -5.42 10.51
N LEU A 103 -2.66 -5.77 11.69
CA LEU A 103 -4.04 -5.63 12.10
C LEU A 103 -4.18 -4.57 13.19
N VAL A 104 -5.26 -3.82 13.13
CA VAL A 104 -5.70 -2.88 14.18
C VAL A 104 -7.13 -3.21 14.61
N PRO A 105 -7.55 -2.91 15.87
CA PRO A 105 -8.92 -3.11 16.30
C PRO A 105 -9.91 -2.34 15.43
N VAL A 106 -11.08 -2.94 15.15
CA VAL A 106 -12.12 -2.33 14.31
C VAL A 106 -12.63 -1.03 14.93
N ASP A 107 -12.97 -1.06 16.23
CA ASP A 107 -13.63 0.04 16.92
C ASP A 107 -12.65 1.12 17.41
N HIS A 108 -11.44 0.73 17.79
CA HIS A 108 -10.42 1.61 18.37
C HIS A 108 -9.05 1.32 17.77
N PRO A 109 -8.75 1.78 16.52
CA PRO A 109 -7.49 1.46 15.83
C PRO A 109 -6.23 1.88 16.58
N ASP A 110 -6.34 2.82 17.51
CA ASP A 110 -5.21 3.30 18.32
C ASP A 110 -5.01 2.52 19.63
N ALA A 111 -5.86 1.52 19.94
CA ALA A 111 -5.81 0.78 21.19
C ALA A 111 -4.83 -0.39 21.19
N GLY A 112 -4.30 -0.79 20.03
CA GLY A 112 -3.38 -1.90 19.93
C GLY A 112 -3.12 -2.34 18.51
N TYR A 113 -2.30 -3.37 18.35
CA TYR A 113 -2.11 -4.02 17.03
C TYR A 113 -1.73 -5.50 17.18
N ARG A 114 -1.86 -6.22 16.07
CA ARG A 114 -1.34 -7.58 15.87
C ARG A 114 -0.57 -7.61 14.56
N PHE A 115 0.67 -8.03 14.62
CA PHE A 115 1.48 -8.27 13.44
C PHE A 115 1.61 -9.78 13.22
N LEU A 116 1.06 -10.25 12.10
CA LEU A 116 0.95 -11.66 11.76
C LEU A 116 1.75 -11.98 10.51
N VAL A 117 2.27 -13.20 10.44
CA VAL A 117 2.76 -13.77 9.18
C VAL A 117 2.03 -15.09 8.93
N PHE A 118 1.36 -15.16 7.80
CA PHE A 118 0.75 -16.38 7.28
C PHE A 118 1.73 -17.09 6.37
N SER A 119 2.04 -18.33 6.67
CA SER A 119 2.98 -19.14 5.91
C SER A 119 2.53 -20.59 5.81
N ARG A 120 3.01 -21.30 4.79
CA ARG A 120 2.76 -22.73 4.61
C ARG A 120 3.91 -23.52 5.16
N LYS A 121 3.63 -24.51 5.98
CA LYS A 121 4.62 -25.54 6.32
C LYS A 121 4.89 -26.43 5.11
N THR A 122 6.09 -26.98 5.04
CA THR A 122 6.47 -27.90 3.98
C THR A 122 5.49 -29.08 3.91
N GLY A 123 4.90 -29.30 2.74
CA GLY A 123 3.92 -30.37 2.50
C GLY A 123 2.48 -30.04 2.87
N GLN A 124 2.19 -28.85 3.38
CA GLN A 124 0.83 -28.38 3.66
C GLN A 124 0.32 -27.45 2.57
N SER A 125 -0.99 -27.52 2.28
CA SER A 125 -1.66 -26.62 1.34
C SER A 125 -2.24 -25.38 2.00
N SER A 126 -2.51 -25.43 3.32
CA SER A 126 -3.09 -24.35 4.10
C SER A 126 -2.04 -23.42 4.69
N TYR A 127 -2.43 -22.15 4.88
CA TYR A 127 -1.64 -21.17 5.60
C TYR A 127 -1.92 -21.28 7.10
N GLU A 128 -0.87 -21.10 7.90
CA GLU A 128 -0.94 -20.98 9.36
C GLU A 128 -0.50 -19.58 9.76
N ALA A 129 -1.21 -18.99 10.73
CA ALA A 129 -0.88 -17.69 11.29
C ALA A 129 0.18 -17.83 12.40
N THR A 130 1.21 -17.00 12.32
CA THR A 130 2.17 -16.78 13.42
C THR A 130 2.03 -15.34 13.87
N VAL A 131 1.73 -15.11 15.16
CA VAL A 131 1.82 -13.77 15.76
C VAL A 131 3.31 -13.46 15.93
N VAL A 132 3.80 -12.47 15.21
CA VAL A 132 5.21 -12.05 15.24
C VAL A 132 5.40 -11.01 16.33
N GLU A 133 4.45 -10.08 16.42
CA GLU A 133 4.45 -9.02 17.41
C GLU A 133 3.03 -8.58 17.73
N GLN A 134 2.83 -8.03 18.92
CA GLN A 134 1.55 -7.47 19.33
C GLN A 134 1.72 -6.42 20.42
N SER A 135 0.78 -5.48 20.46
CA SER A 135 0.61 -4.53 21.56
C SER A 135 -0.86 -4.40 21.91
N ASP A 136 -1.14 -4.23 23.19
CA ASP A 136 -2.46 -3.87 23.71
C ASP A 136 -2.48 -2.47 24.34
N ASP A 137 -1.34 -1.80 24.40
CA ASP A 137 -1.16 -0.50 25.08
C ASP A 137 -1.01 0.66 24.10
N HIS A 138 -0.59 0.40 22.87
CA HIS A 138 -0.41 1.42 21.82
C HIS A 138 -0.80 0.88 20.45
N GLY A 139 -1.43 1.73 19.65
CA GLY A 139 -1.90 1.37 18.32
C GLY A 139 -0.82 1.52 17.25
N ALA A 140 -1.19 1.14 16.04
CA ALA A 140 -0.31 1.15 14.86
C ALA A 140 -0.54 2.33 13.92
N SER A 141 -1.10 3.45 14.39
CA SER A 141 -1.40 4.59 13.50
C SER A 141 -0.16 5.18 12.80
N ASN A 142 1.03 4.96 13.35
CA ASN A 142 2.29 5.38 12.74
C ASN A 142 3.01 4.25 11.97
N TYR A 143 2.51 3.02 12.05
CA TYR A 143 3.16 1.86 11.47
C TYR A 143 2.56 1.45 10.13
N PHE A 144 3.42 1.12 9.19
CA PHE A 144 3.07 0.38 7.99
C PHE A 144 4.13 -0.67 7.67
N ILE A 145 3.74 -1.71 6.95
CA ILE A 145 4.65 -2.80 6.58
C ILE A 145 4.93 -2.81 5.08
N ARG A 146 6.12 -3.28 4.73
CA ARG A 146 6.51 -3.50 3.34
C ARG A 146 7.55 -4.61 3.21
N LYS A 147 7.63 -5.17 2.03
CA LYS A 147 8.68 -6.11 1.65
C LYS A 147 9.96 -5.37 1.26
N ALA A 148 11.10 -5.96 1.61
CA ALA A 148 12.39 -5.59 1.04
C ALA A 148 13.26 -6.82 0.75
N PRO A 149 14.19 -6.77 -0.22
CA PRO A 149 15.10 -7.87 -0.47
C PRO A 149 16.08 -8.02 0.71
N ILE A 150 16.32 -9.25 1.12
CA ILE A 150 17.20 -9.54 2.26
C ILE A 150 18.65 -9.07 2.03
N SER A 151 19.09 -9.05 0.77
CA SER A 151 20.42 -8.60 0.38
C SER A 151 20.72 -7.13 0.70
N ARG A 152 19.67 -6.35 1.00
CA ARG A 152 19.83 -4.96 1.45
C ARG A 152 20.42 -4.88 2.87
N PHE A 153 20.15 -5.88 3.71
CA PHE A 153 20.46 -5.87 5.14
C PHE A 153 21.49 -6.93 5.53
N PHE A 154 21.58 -8.01 4.77
CA PHE A 154 22.42 -9.16 5.07
C PHE A 154 23.36 -9.46 3.91
N ASN A 155 24.66 -9.52 4.19
CA ASN A 155 25.64 -10.12 3.30
C ASN A 155 25.64 -11.66 3.46
N GLU A 156 26.40 -12.38 2.65
CA GLU A 156 26.44 -13.86 2.66
C GLU A 156 26.97 -14.43 3.97
N GLU A 157 27.84 -13.72 4.68
CA GLU A 157 28.34 -14.13 5.99
C GLU A 157 27.25 -14.02 7.05
N SER A 158 26.55 -12.88 7.10
CA SER A 158 25.43 -12.64 8.00
C SER A 158 24.28 -13.65 7.75
N LYS A 159 23.95 -13.94 6.49
CA LYS A 159 22.93 -14.95 6.15
C LYS A 159 23.29 -16.33 6.70
N ARG A 160 24.56 -16.73 6.59
CA ARG A 160 25.05 -18.00 7.14
C ARG A 160 25.02 -18.00 8.66
N LYS A 161 25.48 -16.92 9.29
CA LYS A 161 25.47 -16.76 10.75
C LYS A 161 24.05 -16.87 11.32
N PHE A 162 23.08 -16.23 10.71
CA PHE A 162 21.68 -16.26 11.14
C PHE A 162 20.85 -17.41 10.50
N GLN A 163 21.47 -18.25 9.70
CA GLN A 163 20.79 -19.38 9.00
C GLN A 163 19.56 -18.94 8.19
N VAL A 164 19.64 -17.77 7.55
CA VAL A 164 18.52 -17.22 6.81
C VAL A 164 18.40 -17.87 5.44
N GLN A 165 17.22 -18.44 5.15
CA GLN A 165 16.88 -19.06 3.86
C GLN A 165 15.89 -18.22 3.03
N ALA A 166 15.34 -17.17 3.63
CA ALA A 166 14.45 -16.24 2.97
C ALA A 166 15.18 -15.38 1.92
N THR A 167 14.46 -14.89 0.93
CA THR A 167 14.96 -13.89 -0.03
C THR A 167 14.47 -12.51 0.28
N ASP A 168 13.40 -12.41 1.04
CA ASP A 168 12.76 -11.17 1.44
C ASP A 168 12.71 -11.05 2.97
N VAL A 169 12.70 -9.82 3.45
CA VAL A 169 12.38 -9.44 4.83
C VAL A 169 11.12 -8.60 4.86
N ILE A 170 10.50 -8.51 6.02
CA ILE A 170 9.42 -7.57 6.27
C ILE A 170 10.04 -6.36 6.98
N LEU A 171 9.76 -5.18 6.48
CA LEU A 171 10.04 -3.92 7.17
C LEU A 171 8.76 -3.47 7.84
N MET A 172 8.80 -3.22 9.14
CA MET A 172 7.80 -2.42 9.85
C MET A 172 8.40 -1.04 10.05
N VAL A 173 7.81 -0.05 9.42
CA VAL A 173 8.28 1.33 9.45
C VAL A 173 7.46 2.09 10.48
N ASP A 174 8.13 2.64 11.49
CA ASP A 174 7.59 3.65 12.37
C ASP A 174 7.89 5.04 11.80
N SER A 175 6.86 5.82 11.63
CA SER A 175 6.93 7.17 11.10
C SER A 175 6.39 8.20 12.09
N ALA A 176 6.50 7.93 13.39
CA ALA A 176 6.03 8.85 14.44
C ALA A 176 6.84 10.15 14.47
N GLU A 177 8.13 10.07 14.14
CA GLU A 177 9.06 11.20 14.16
C GLU A 177 9.55 11.58 12.76
N GLN A 178 10.36 12.65 12.67
CA GLN A 178 10.96 13.09 11.41
C GLN A 178 12.01 12.11 10.86
N GLU A 179 12.63 11.36 11.73
CA GLU A 179 13.56 10.27 11.40
C GLU A 179 12.76 8.97 11.40
N TYR A 180 12.80 8.26 10.27
CA TYR A 180 12.09 7.00 10.13
C TYR A 180 12.90 5.89 10.80
N GLU A 181 12.33 5.34 11.85
CA GLU A 181 12.81 4.09 12.41
C GLU A 181 12.13 2.92 11.67
N ALA A 182 12.85 1.85 11.48
CA ALA A 182 12.30 0.64 10.92
C ALA A 182 12.89 -0.58 11.59
N ASP A 183 12.04 -1.57 11.82
CA ASP A 183 12.47 -2.91 12.19
C ASP A 183 12.40 -3.83 10.98
N ILE A 184 13.46 -4.60 10.76
CA ILE A 184 13.41 -5.74 9.84
C ILE A 184 13.02 -6.99 10.60
N TYR A 185 12.02 -7.70 10.06
CA TYR A 185 11.63 -9.03 10.54
C TYR A 185 12.08 -10.07 9.54
N PHE A 186 12.82 -11.06 10.01
CA PHE A 186 13.37 -12.13 9.19
C PHE A 186 13.27 -13.48 9.90
N TRP A 187 13.10 -14.54 9.10
CA TRP A 187 13.02 -15.89 9.61
C TRP A 187 14.40 -16.47 9.82
N SER A 188 14.67 -16.92 11.05
CA SER A 188 15.92 -17.53 11.47
C SER A 188 15.68 -18.53 12.58
N ASN A 189 16.33 -19.68 12.52
CA ASN A 189 16.24 -20.71 13.57
C ASN A 189 14.81 -21.14 13.95
N GLY A 190 13.88 -21.15 12.98
CA GLY A 190 12.52 -21.63 13.19
C GLY A 190 11.54 -20.61 13.75
N HIS A 191 11.91 -19.34 13.86
CA HIS A 191 11.04 -18.24 14.29
C HIS A 191 11.40 -16.92 13.61
N PHE A 192 10.50 -15.93 13.70
CA PHE A 192 10.80 -14.57 13.29
C PHE A 192 11.65 -13.89 14.36
N GLN A 193 12.71 -13.24 13.92
CA GLN A 193 13.54 -12.33 14.69
C GLN A 193 13.39 -10.93 14.12
N HIS A 194 13.67 -9.90 14.92
CA HIS A 194 13.72 -8.53 14.45
C HIS A 194 15.00 -7.83 14.88
N GLN A 195 15.36 -6.80 14.13
CA GLN A 195 16.41 -5.85 14.51
C GLN A 195 16.11 -4.46 13.93
N PRO A 196 16.41 -3.39 14.66
CA PRO A 196 16.27 -2.03 14.16
C PRO A 196 17.24 -1.78 13.01
N VAL A 197 16.81 -0.93 12.06
CA VAL A 197 17.62 -0.46 10.94
C VAL A 197 17.32 0.99 10.64
N ASP A 198 18.35 1.74 10.27
CA ASP A 198 18.20 3.09 9.75
C ASP A 198 17.73 3.02 8.28
N GLU A 199 16.68 3.78 7.89
CA GLU A 199 16.12 3.84 6.55
C GLU A 199 16.37 5.17 5.82
#